data_d2031385e2cba73ced1e0232991c728d
#
_entry.id   d2031385e2cba73ced1e0232991c728d
#
_cell.length_a   1.000
_cell.length_b   1.000
_cell.length_c   1.000
_cell.angle_alpha   90.00
_cell.angle_beta   90.00
_cell.angle_gamma   90.00
#
_symmetry.space_group_name_H-M   'P 1'
#
loop_
_entity.id
_entity.type
_entity.pdbx_description
1 polymer ?
#
loop_
_entity_poly.entity_id
_entity_poly.type
_entity_poly.pdbx_seq_one_letter_code
_entity_poly.pdbx_strand_id
1 'polypeptide(L)'
;VAREHKLKDLIENIRIKEEGDLFSSMMRTFSADVISPLVCKKDKLDDDTLSGFIRGHYLKLSEDFGCDIFRLCQEVLKDVNAQSILGIPIEFYVESNNEANASALQNFDKKGPHYIVFNSGLLNMLDKEELRFIVGHELGHLIYEHAFLNWLFATFYRNNEMPLCLKGIYDFWNKLSEMSADRIGLLVVKDLDTAIQAAFKVSSGLNMKKMNTTSKNYICMMDNLISDIKQDQGSRMLYFHPADPVRVKAMELFYHSRTRQRFIDNKGCIEDDELTLNTGVLIDNLRLKPTTELQQAEFDFLMSAGYLIMTGESGWNDEKSYCLVNILAGYHYRPKILLDNCLNEKTMSDMFERSSLVIAERYTSRANDLFAQLVPLIARGDKISKHEMDMLFCIAKKLKIPEDAAVGMILEIIKDHFKPRGIVQ
;
A
#
# COMPACT_ATOMS: atom_id res chain seq x y z
N VAL A 1 34.23 1.95 -1.93
CA VAL A 1 33.43 1.59 -3.12
C VAL A 1 32.97 0.12 -3.01
N ALA A 2 33.85 -0.92 -2.94
CA ALA A 2 33.41 -2.34 -2.86
C ALA A 2 32.64 -2.66 -1.58
N ARG A 3 32.98 -2.03 -0.44
CA ARG A 3 32.29 -2.20 0.84
C ARG A 3 30.93 -1.48 0.84
N GLU A 4 30.83 -0.37 0.16
CA GLU A 4 29.58 0.41 -0.01
C GLU A 4 28.59 -0.32 -0.93
N HIS A 5 29.03 -0.86 -2.07
CA HIS A 5 28.19 -1.70 -2.93
C HIS A 5 27.66 -2.92 -2.17
N LYS A 6 28.53 -3.63 -1.44
CA LYS A 6 28.13 -4.80 -0.68
C LYS A 6 27.12 -4.50 0.42
N LEU A 7 27.15 -3.28 0.98
CA LEU A 7 26.21 -2.86 2.02
C LEU A 7 24.86 -2.44 1.45
N LYS A 8 24.86 -1.77 0.30
CA LYS A 8 23.64 -1.42 -0.44
C LYS A 8 22.90 -2.69 -0.87
N ASP A 9 23.64 -3.66 -1.43
CA ASP A 9 23.11 -4.98 -1.79
C ASP A 9 22.50 -5.72 -0.58
N LEU A 10 23.11 -5.57 0.59
CA LEU A 10 22.64 -6.16 1.85
C LEU A 10 21.27 -5.63 2.26
N ILE A 11 21.06 -4.32 2.14
CA ILE A 11 19.81 -3.68 2.54
C ILE A 11 18.71 -3.93 1.53
N GLU A 12 19.01 -3.98 0.24
CA GLU A 12 18.05 -4.36 -0.80
C GLU A 12 17.56 -5.80 -0.61
N ASN A 13 18.42 -6.73 -0.17
CA ASN A 13 18.01 -8.11 0.13
C ASN A 13 17.19 -8.24 1.44
N ILE A 14 17.21 -7.25 2.31
CA ILE A 14 16.37 -7.21 3.52
C ILE A 14 14.98 -6.67 3.21
N ARG A 15 14.86 -5.79 2.23
CA ARG A 15 13.58 -5.28 1.74
C ARG A 15 12.63 -6.41 1.33
N ILE A 16 11.35 -6.27 1.59
CA ILE A 16 10.35 -7.20 1.06
C ILE A 16 10.32 -7.04 -0.47
N LYS A 17 10.62 -8.12 -1.20
CA LYS A 17 10.74 -8.09 -2.66
C LYS A 17 9.50 -7.51 -3.34
N GLU A 18 8.30 -7.96 -2.94
CA GLU A 18 7.04 -7.47 -3.52
C GLU A 18 6.83 -5.97 -3.26
N GLU A 19 7.25 -5.46 -2.11
CA GLU A 19 7.21 -4.03 -1.80
C GLU A 19 8.09 -3.24 -2.78
N GLY A 20 9.34 -3.67 -3.00
CA GLY A 20 10.26 -3.06 -3.96
C GLY A 20 9.77 -3.10 -5.41
N ASP A 21 9.13 -4.20 -5.81
CA ASP A 21 8.54 -4.36 -7.15
C ASP A 21 7.35 -3.41 -7.35
N LEU A 22 6.49 -3.25 -6.34
CA LEU A 22 5.38 -2.30 -6.35
C LEU A 22 5.86 -0.85 -6.40
N PHE A 23 6.84 -0.50 -5.56
CA PHE A 23 7.49 0.81 -5.57
C PHE A 23 8.01 1.15 -6.98
N SER A 24 8.82 0.28 -7.56
CA SER A 24 9.39 0.46 -8.89
C SER A 24 8.32 0.55 -9.98
N SER A 25 7.24 -0.19 -9.87
CA SER A 25 6.11 -0.13 -10.79
C SER A 25 5.38 1.21 -10.71
N MET A 26 5.09 1.70 -9.50
CA MET A 26 4.44 2.99 -9.31
C MET A 26 5.34 4.15 -9.77
N MET A 27 6.64 4.12 -9.45
CA MET A 27 7.60 5.11 -9.92
C MET A 27 7.64 5.22 -11.45
N ARG A 28 7.59 4.09 -12.17
CA ARG A 28 7.51 4.07 -13.65
C ARG A 28 6.17 4.59 -14.15
N THR A 29 5.06 4.20 -13.53
CA THR A 29 3.71 4.63 -13.92
C THR A 29 3.57 6.15 -13.87
N PHE A 30 4.21 6.80 -12.90
CA PHE A 30 4.20 8.26 -12.78
C PHE A 30 5.29 8.95 -13.58
N SER A 31 6.18 8.23 -14.27
CA SER A 31 7.39 8.85 -14.82
C SER A 31 8.05 9.76 -13.78
N ALA A 32 8.27 9.21 -12.58
CA ALA A 32 8.60 10.00 -11.40
C ALA A 32 9.92 10.77 -11.55
N ASP A 33 10.85 10.27 -12.36
CA ASP A 33 12.08 10.95 -12.78
C ASP A 33 11.83 12.27 -13.52
N VAL A 34 10.71 12.37 -14.25
CA VAL A 34 10.29 13.57 -14.99
C VAL A 34 9.35 14.46 -14.18
N ILE A 35 8.41 13.84 -13.48
CA ILE A 35 7.33 14.55 -12.76
C ILE A 35 7.83 15.15 -11.44
N SER A 36 8.67 14.45 -10.68
CA SER A 36 9.12 14.92 -9.36
C SER A 36 9.80 16.29 -9.39
N PRO A 37 10.66 16.63 -10.36
CA PRO A 37 11.23 17.97 -10.44
C PRO A 37 10.19 19.07 -10.69
N LEU A 38 9.10 18.76 -11.38
CA LEU A 38 7.99 19.70 -11.64
C LEU A 38 7.15 19.92 -10.38
N VAL A 39 6.89 18.86 -9.64
CA VAL A 39 6.13 18.91 -8.37
C VAL A 39 6.93 19.70 -7.33
N CYS A 40 8.24 19.46 -7.20
CA CYS A 40 9.13 20.23 -6.33
C CYS A 40 9.09 21.74 -6.64
N LYS A 41 9.07 22.10 -7.93
CA LYS A 41 8.97 23.52 -8.34
C LYS A 41 7.61 24.14 -8.01
N LYS A 42 6.52 23.38 -8.15
CA LYS A 42 5.15 23.87 -7.90
C LYS A 42 4.91 24.13 -6.41
N ASP A 43 5.31 23.21 -5.56
CA ASP A 43 5.03 23.30 -4.13
C ASP A 43 5.99 24.25 -3.39
N LYS A 44 7.02 24.78 -4.09
CA LYS A 44 8.09 25.56 -3.47
C LYS A 44 8.68 24.89 -2.23
N LEU A 45 8.60 23.56 -2.20
CA LEU A 45 9.26 22.74 -1.20
C LEU A 45 10.75 22.71 -1.56
N ASP A 46 11.36 23.89 -1.51
CA ASP A 46 12.80 23.97 -1.39
C ASP A 46 13.18 23.56 0.04
N ASP A 47 14.38 23.08 0.20
CA ASP A 47 14.97 22.73 1.49
C ASP A 47 14.82 23.82 2.54
N ASP A 48 14.83 25.08 2.12
CA ASP A 48 14.72 26.23 3.00
C ASP A 48 13.35 26.25 3.69
N THR A 49 12.27 25.87 3.01
CA THR A 49 10.91 25.85 3.59
C THR A 49 10.73 24.71 4.58
N LEU A 50 11.10 23.46 4.22
CA LEU A 50 11.02 22.33 5.13
C LEU A 50 11.98 22.49 6.31
N SER A 51 13.22 22.83 6.03
CA SER A 51 14.25 23.08 7.03
C SER A 51 13.89 24.25 7.95
N GLY A 52 13.33 25.33 7.40
CA GLY A 52 12.85 26.50 8.17
C GLY A 52 11.68 26.14 9.07
N PHE A 53 10.71 25.35 8.57
CA PHE A 53 9.58 24.88 9.36
C PHE A 53 10.05 24.00 10.53
N ILE A 54 10.89 22.98 10.25
CA ILE A 54 11.38 22.05 11.28
C ILE A 54 12.17 22.81 12.36
N ARG A 55 13.12 23.65 11.96
CA ARG A 55 13.93 24.44 12.90
C ARG A 55 13.13 25.46 13.70
N GLY A 56 12.05 25.97 13.13
CA GLY A 56 11.20 26.96 13.80
C GLY A 56 10.21 26.37 14.78
N HIS A 57 9.82 25.09 14.64
CA HIS A 57 8.74 24.48 15.39
C HIS A 57 9.18 23.34 16.31
N TYR A 58 10.30 22.66 16.02
CA TYR A 58 10.75 21.47 16.73
C TYR A 58 12.07 21.69 17.46
N LEU A 59 12.28 20.92 18.53
CA LEU A 59 13.51 20.98 19.33
C LEU A 59 14.55 20.04 18.71
N LYS A 60 15.70 20.59 18.30
CA LYS A 60 16.81 19.81 17.74
C LYS A 60 17.53 19.02 18.83
N LEU A 61 17.73 17.72 18.62
CA LEU A 61 18.60 16.89 19.46
C LEU A 61 20.06 17.04 19.01
N SER A 62 20.96 17.19 19.99
CA SER A 62 22.39 17.37 19.78
C SER A 62 23.22 16.83 20.97
N GLU A 63 24.55 16.93 20.89
CA GLU A 63 25.40 16.59 22.04
C GLU A 63 25.15 17.46 23.26
N ASP A 64 24.67 18.71 23.06
CA ASP A 64 24.39 19.66 24.12
C ASP A 64 22.95 19.61 24.64
N PHE A 65 22.04 19.00 23.84
CA PHE A 65 20.62 18.93 24.17
C PHE A 65 20.03 17.57 23.80
N GLY A 66 19.53 16.83 24.81
CA GLY A 66 19.02 15.48 24.63
C GLY A 66 20.11 14.46 24.26
N CYS A 67 21.33 14.67 24.79
CA CYS A 67 22.56 13.97 24.44
C CYS A 67 22.42 12.44 24.46
N ASP A 68 21.67 11.87 25.40
CA ASP A 68 21.49 10.41 25.50
C ASP A 68 20.69 9.84 24.33
N ILE A 69 19.61 10.55 23.94
CA ILE A 69 18.80 10.16 22.78
C ILE A 69 19.59 10.39 21.49
N PHE A 70 20.26 11.52 21.39
CA PHE A 70 21.09 11.85 20.23
C PHE A 70 22.19 10.80 20.00
N ARG A 71 22.91 10.39 21.05
CA ARG A 71 23.94 9.34 20.97
C ARG A 71 23.36 8.00 20.55
N LEU A 72 22.21 7.61 21.14
CA LEU A 72 21.51 6.41 20.71
C LEU A 72 21.18 6.44 19.21
N CYS A 73 20.65 7.55 18.70
CA CYS A 73 20.38 7.71 17.28
C CYS A 73 21.65 7.58 16.44
N GLN A 74 22.77 8.21 16.86
CA GLN A 74 24.05 8.10 16.16
C GLN A 74 24.62 6.67 16.18
N GLU A 75 24.41 5.90 17.25
CA GLU A 75 24.78 4.49 17.30
C GLU A 75 23.97 3.67 16.28
N VAL A 76 22.65 3.88 16.23
CA VAL A 76 21.78 3.19 15.27
C VAL A 76 22.17 3.51 13.82
N LEU A 77 22.51 4.79 13.52
CA LEU A 77 23.03 5.16 12.19
C LEU A 77 24.30 4.37 11.82
N LYS A 78 25.19 4.13 12.80
CA LYS A 78 26.43 3.36 12.58
C LYS A 78 26.15 1.88 12.39
N ASP A 79 25.23 1.29 13.16
CA ASP A 79 24.89 -0.14 13.12
C ASP A 79 24.43 -0.57 11.72
N VAL A 80 23.60 0.25 11.06
CA VAL A 80 23.13 0.00 9.68
C VAL A 80 23.94 0.73 8.61
N ASN A 81 24.97 1.51 9.02
CA ASN A 81 25.77 2.35 8.12
C ASN A 81 24.93 3.30 7.25
N ALA A 82 23.91 3.86 7.83
CA ALA A 82 22.89 4.66 7.14
C ALA A 82 23.47 5.84 6.38
N GLN A 83 24.49 6.51 6.94
CA GLN A 83 25.11 7.67 6.31
C GLN A 83 25.81 7.35 4.98
N SER A 84 26.44 6.17 4.87
CA SER A 84 27.04 5.72 3.61
C SER A 84 25.97 5.31 2.57
N ILE A 85 24.80 4.87 3.02
CA ILE A 85 23.71 4.45 2.13
C ILE A 85 23.00 5.67 1.57
N LEU A 86 22.61 6.58 2.44
CA LEU A 86 21.83 7.76 2.07
C LEU A 86 22.69 8.85 1.43
N GLY A 87 23.99 8.92 1.77
CA GLY A 87 24.90 9.97 1.27
C GLY A 87 24.57 11.38 1.77
N ILE A 88 23.60 11.51 2.65
CA ILE A 88 23.07 12.77 3.18
C ILE A 88 22.98 12.65 4.71
N PRO A 89 23.33 13.69 5.49
CA PRO A 89 23.21 13.67 6.94
C PRO A 89 21.76 13.57 7.38
N ILE A 90 21.56 13.03 8.59
CA ILE A 90 20.25 12.94 9.24
C ILE A 90 20.31 13.79 10.51
N GLU A 91 19.30 14.63 10.68
CA GLU A 91 19.08 15.42 11.88
C GLU A 91 17.87 14.89 12.66
N PHE A 92 17.92 14.99 13.99
CA PHE A 92 16.89 14.47 14.89
C PHE A 92 16.22 15.61 15.64
N TYR A 93 14.89 15.54 15.74
CA TYR A 93 14.07 16.57 16.35
C TYR A 93 12.99 15.97 17.24
N VAL A 94 12.46 16.79 18.16
CA VAL A 94 11.32 16.46 19.03
C VAL A 94 10.20 17.43 18.79
N GLU A 95 9.03 16.91 18.50
CA GLU A 95 7.77 17.65 18.42
C GLU A 95 7.00 17.54 19.74
N SER A 96 6.38 18.64 20.18
CA SER A 96 5.48 18.65 21.34
C SER A 96 4.13 18.05 20.97
N ASN A 97 4.03 16.71 21.04
CA ASN A 97 2.83 15.94 20.73
C ASN A 97 2.75 14.73 21.66
N ASN A 98 1.58 14.50 22.27
CA ASN A 98 1.38 13.40 23.21
C ASN A 98 1.14 12.04 22.55
N GLU A 99 0.94 11.99 21.23
CA GLU A 99 0.80 10.73 20.48
C GLU A 99 2.12 9.97 20.45
N ALA A 100 2.03 8.66 20.55
CA ALA A 100 3.20 7.78 20.45
C ALA A 100 3.55 7.56 18.96
N ASN A 101 4.27 8.50 18.37
CA ASN A 101 4.64 8.45 16.96
C ASN A 101 6.04 9.02 16.70
N ALA A 102 6.64 8.59 15.59
CA ALA A 102 7.81 9.20 14.97
C ALA A 102 7.57 9.36 13.47
N SER A 103 8.35 10.17 12.80
CA SER A 103 8.21 10.41 11.36
C SER A 103 9.56 10.63 10.71
N ALA A 104 9.80 9.92 9.62
CA ALA A 104 10.92 10.14 8.73
C ALA A 104 10.54 11.14 7.64
N LEU A 105 11.23 12.28 7.58
CA LEU A 105 11.01 13.32 6.58
C LEU A 105 12.21 13.38 5.64
N GLN A 106 11.97 13.10 4.38
CA GLN A 106 13.01 13.04 3.36
C GLN A 106 13.17 14.38 2.68
N ASN A 107 14.43 14.84 2.58
CA ASN A 107 14.78 15.94 1.74
C ASN A 107 14.97 15.46 0.30
N PHE A 108 14.17 15.97 -0.64
CA PHE A 108 14.11 15.49 -2.01
C PHE A 108 15.10 16.15 -2.95
N ASP A 109 15.56 17.37 -2.65
CA ASP A 109 16.52 18.10 -3.52
C ASP A 109 17.98 17.73 -3.23
N LYS A 110 18.23 16.89 -2.23
CA LYS A 110 19.55 16.38 -1.82
C LYS A 110 20.56 17.44 -1.39
N LYS A 111 20.12 18.64 -1.03
CA LYS A 111 21.00 19.73 -0.57
C LYS A 111 21.05 19.87 0.94
N GLY A 112 20.00 19.50 1.64
CA GLY A 112 19.91 19.52 3.09
C GLY A 112 19.82 18.13 3.73
N PRO A 113 19.74 18.05 5.06
CA PRO A 113 19.64 16.79 5.78
C PRO A 113 18.27 16.13 5.61
N HIS A 114 18.20 14.83 5.81
CA HIS A 114 16.95 14.15 6.15
C HIS A 114 16.64 14.38 7.63
N TYR A 115 15.38 14.19 8.02
CA TYR A 115 14.95 14.43 9.38
C TYR A 115 14.21 13.21 9.94
N ILE A 116 14.48 12.92 11.22
CA ILE A 116 13.63 12.04 12.02
C ILE A 116 13.08 12.88 13.17
N VAL A 117 11.76 12.95 13.25
CA VAL A 117 11.03 13.72 14.25
C VAL A 117 10.32 12.75 15.19
N PHE A 118 10.59 12.88 16.49
CA PHE A 118 9.94 12.10 17.53
C PHE A 118 8.88 12.94 18.22
N ASN A 119 7.70 12.39 18.41
CA ASN A 119 6.73 12.98 19.31
C ASN A 119 7.19 12.83 20.77
N SER A 120 6.99 13.84 21.58
CA SER A 120 7.36 13.81 23.01
C SER A 120 6.64 12.67 23.76
N GLY A 121 5.40 12.30 23.35
CA GLY A 121 4.69 11.15 23.89
C GLY A 121 5.40 9.82 23.67
N LEU A 122 6.00 9.62 22.50
CA LEU A 122 6.82 8.45 22.21
C LEU A 122 8.03 8.35 23.12
N LEU A 123 8.80 9.44 23.24
CA LEU A 123 10.02 9.47 24.05
C LEU A 123 9.74 9.26 25.55
N ASN A 124 8.58 9.67 26.04
CA ASN A 124 8.16 9.43 27.41
C ASN A 124 7.72 7.98 27.68
N MET A 125 7.33 7.25 26.65
CA MET A 125 6.75 5.91 26.76
C MET A 125 7.79 4.79 26.58
N LEU A 126 8.77 4.99 25.70
CA LEU A 126 9.74 3.96 25.32
C LEU A 126 10.99 4.03 26.19
N ASP A 127 11.56 2.86 26.46
CA ASP A 127 12.93 2.77 26.97
C ASP A 127 13.98 2.88 25.83
N LYS A 128 15.25 2.86 26.21
CA LYS A 128 16.34 3.06 25.24
C LYS A 128 16.41 1.99 24.16
N GLU A 129 16.21 0.72 24.51
CA GLU A 129 16.28 -0.37 23.55
C GLU A 129 15.07 -0.40 22.62
N GLU A 130 13.88 -0.09 23.14
CA GLU A 130 12.66 0.10 22.36
C GLU A 130 12.78 1.28 21.40
N LEU A 131 13.38 2.39 21.85
CA LEU A 131 13.64 3.54 21.01
C LEU A 131 14.62 3.22 19.85
N ARG A 132 15.61 2.34 20.08
CA ARG A 132 16.50 1.85 19.00
C ARG A 132 15.69 1.21 17.85
N PHE A 133 14.71 0.37 18.21
CA PHE A 133 13.83 -0.24 17.21
C PHE A 133 13.12 0.83 16.37
N ILE A 134 12.53 1.83 17.01
CA ILE A 134 11.82 2.91 16.30
C ILE A 134 12.78 3.73 15.42
N VAL A 135 13.95 4.10 15.92
CA VAL A 135 14.95 4.81 15.09
C VAL A 135 15.34 3.98 13.87
N GLY A 136 15.54 2.67 14.03
CA GLY A 136 15.83 1.76 12.93
C GLY A 136 14.66 1.67 11.93
N HIS A 137 13.42 1.64 12.42
CA HIS A 137 12.23 1.65 11.61
C HIS A 137 12.13 2.93 10.75
N GLU A 138 12.29 4.11 11.36
CA GLU A 138 12.28 5.38 10.63
C GLU A 138 13.41 5.47 9.60
N LEU A 139 14.58 4.92 9.93
CA LEU A 139 15.67 4.78 8.95
C LEU A 139 15.30 3.88 7.78
N GLY A 140 14.52 2.83 8.00
CA GLY A 140 13.98 1.98 6.96
C GLY A 140 13.16 2.78 5.94
N HIS A 141 12.30 3.70 6.41
CA HIS A 141 11.53 4.57 5.53
C HIS A 141 12.41 5.51 4.70
N LEU A 142 13.51 6.04 5.25
CA LEU A 142 14.46 6.87 4.50
C LEU A 142 15.27 6.04 3.49
N ILE A 143 15.77 4.86 3.88
CA ILE A 143 16.60 3.98 3.06
C ILE A 143 15.83 3.47 1.83
N TYR A 144 14.55 3.15 1.99
CA TYR A 144 13.70 2.63 0.91
C TYR A 144 12.89 3.72 0.20
N GLU A 145 13.11 5.00 0.52
CA GLU A 145 12.46 6.15 -0.11
C GLU A 145 10.92 6.14 0.02
N HIS A 146 10.38 5.55 1.10
CA HIS A 146 8.93 5.47 1.30
C HIS A 146 8.31 6.86 1.41
N ALA A 147 8.96 7.78 2.11
CA ALA A 147 8.50 9.16 2.27
C ALA A 147 8.37 9.90 0.93
N PHE A 148 9.26 9.61 -0.04
CA PHE A 148 9.20 10.20 -1.37
C PHE A 148 7.93 9.82 -2.13
N LEU A 149 7.62 8.54 -2.19
CA LEU A 149 6.44 8.07 -2.91
C LEU A 149 5.15 8.57 -2.25
N ASN A 150 5.08 8.55 -0.91
CA ASN A 150 3.94 9.09 -0.15
C ASN A 150 3.73 10.58 -0.44
N TRP A 151 4.80 11.38 -0.43
CA TRP A 151 4.72 12.80 -0.77
C TRP A 151 4.27 13.02 -2.22
N LEU A 152 4.79 12.24 -3.17
CA LEU A 152 4.41 12.33 -4.58
C LEU A 152 2.90 12.10 -4.76
N PHE A 153 2.37 11.06 -4.15
CA PHE A 153 0.93 10.76 -4.19
C PHE A 153 0.10 11.84 -3.50
N ALA A 154 0.49 12.27 -2.30
CA ALA A 154 -0.20 13.31 -1.56
C ALA A 154 -0.27 14.63 -2.33
N THR A 155 0.82 14.99 -3.02
CA THR A 155 0.86 16.21 -3.82
C THR A 155 0.05 16.09 -5.11
N PHE A 156 0.16 14.96 -5.80
CA PHE A 156 -0.52 14.73 -7.08
C PHE A 156 -2.04 14.66 -6.92
N TYR A 157 -2.51 14.02 -5.85
CA TYR A 157 -3.93 13.82 -5.57
C TYR A 157 -4.50 14.77 -4.49
N ARG A 158 -3.78 15.85 -4.16
CA ARG A 158 -4.16 16.79 -3.09
C ARG A 158 -5.63 17.25 -3.10
N ASN A 159 -6.18 17.48 -4.30
CA ASN A 159 -7.54 17.99 -4.50
C ASN A 159 -8.42 17.05 -5.34
N ASN A 160 -7.96 15.85 -5.61
CA ASN A 160 -8.65 14.88 -6.45
C ASN A 160 -8.65 13.52 -5.77
N GLU A 161 -9.71 12.76 -5.96
CA GLU A 161 -9.73 11.37 -5.51
C GLU A 161 -8.76 10.53 -6.35
N MET A 162 -7.98 9.70 -5.67
CA MET A 162 -7.12 8.72 -6.31
C MET A 162 -8.00 7.63 -6.95
N PRO A 163 -7.76 7.26 -8.22
CA PRO A 163 -8.47 6.15 -8.85
C PRO A 163 -8.37 4.85 -8.05
N LEU A 164 -9.45 4.09 -7.92
CA LEU A 164 -9.48 2.88 -7.08
C LEU A 164 -8.42 1.86 -7.46
N CYS A 165 -8.14 1.70 -8.75
CA CYS A 165 -7.11 0.77 -9.24
C CYS A 165 -5.69 1.16 -8.77
N LEU A 166 -5.42 2.44 -8.62
CA LEU A 166 -4.16 2.94 -8.10
C LEU A 166 -4.14 2.92 -6.58
N LYS A 167 -5.26 3.34 -5.95
CA LYS A 167 -5.43 3.33 -4.50
C LYS A 167 -5.21 1.93 -3.91
N GLY A 168 -5.78 0.90 -4.50
CA GLY A 168 -5.62 -0.48 -4.04
C GLY A 168 -4.16 -0.94 -4.03
N ILE A 169 -3.39 -0.60 -5.08
CA ILE A 169 -1.95 -0.90 -5.16
C ILE A 169 -1.16 -0.08 -4.13
N TYR A 170 -1.47 1.21 -4.01
CA TYR A 170 -0.80 2.12 -3.08
C TYR A 170 -1.06 1.73 -1.62
N ASP A 171 -2.31 1.45 -1.23
CA ASP A 171 -2.64 1.02 0.13
C ASP A 171 -1.97 -0.33 0.48
N PHE A 172 -1.90 -1.25 -0.49
CA PHE A 172 -1.20 -2.50 -0.29
C PHE A 172 0.31 -2.29 -0.15
N TRP A 173 0.92 -1.47 -0.99
CA TRP A 173 2.32 -1.11 -0.89
C TRP A 173 2.65 -0.44 0.46
N ASN A 174 1.84 0.49 0.94
CA ASN A 174 2.02 1.13 2.25
C ASN A 174 2.08 0.10 3.39
N LYS A 175 1.25 -0.94 3.34
CA LYS A 175 1.31 -2.01 4.33
C LYS A 175 2.63 -2.79 4.28
N LEU A 176 3.16 -3.01 3.10
CA LEU A 176 4.44 -3.71 2.93
C LEU A 176 5.62 -2.81 3.29
N SER A 177 5.53 -1.51 3.07
CA SER A 177 6.58 -0.54 3.42
C SER A 177 6.83 -0.50 4.93
N GLU A 178 5.76 -0.57 5.75
CA GLU A 178 5.87 -0.71 7.21
C GLU A 178 6.63 -1.98 7.60
N MET A 179 6.28 -3.12 6.98
CA MET A 179 6.96 -4.39 7.27
C MET A 179 8.43 -4.39 6.81
N SER A 180 8.77 -3.69 5.73
CA SER A 180 10.16 -3.51 5.28
C SER A 180 10.94 -2.62 6.25
N ALA A 181 10.32 -1.56 6.76
CA ALA A 181 10.91 -0.68 7.78
C ALA A 181 11.14 -1.42 9.11
N ASP A 182 10.20 -2.27 9.54
CA ASP A 182 10.36 -3.12 10.74
C ASP A 182 11.58 -4.04 10.64
N ARG A 183 11.91 -4.55 9.45
CA ARG A 183 13.11 -5.37 9.25
C ARG A 183 14.39 -4.60 9.55
N ILE A 184 14.46 -3.30 9.18
CA ILE A 184 15.61 -2.46 9.54
C ILE A 184 15.64 -2.21 11.05
N GLY A 185 14.49 -1.94 11.68
CA GLY A 185 14.38 -1.86 13.14
C GLY A 185 14.90 -3.11 13.86
N LEU A 186 14.61 -4.31 13.33
CA LEU A 186 15.08 -5.59 13.87
C LEU A 186 16.57 -5.86 13.70
N LEU A 187 17.27 -5.13 12.83
CA LEU A 187 18.73 -5.26 12.70
C LEU A 187 19.48 -4.54 13.83
N VAL A 188 18.88 -3.53 14.45
CA VAL A 188 19.53 -2.65 15.42
C VAL A 188 19.14 -2.97 16.86
N VAL A 189 18.23 -3.92 17.08
CA VAL A 189 17.88 -4.42 18.43
C VAL A 189 18.44 -5.81 18.66
N LYS A 190 18.70 -6.12 19.93
CA LYS A 190 19.32 -7.39 20.34
C LYS A 190 18.35 -8.56 20.22
N ASP A 191 17.10 -8.36 20.57
CA ASP A 191 16.09 -9.41 20.67
C ASP A 191 14.72 -9.00 20.12
N LEU A 192 13.94 -10.01 19.80
CA LEU A 192 12.58 -9.85 19.28
C LEU A 192 11.63 -9.25 20.32
N ASP A 193 11.84 -9.59 21.58
CA ASP A 193 10.96 -9.16 22.69
C ASP A 193 10.92 -7.64 22.79
N THR A 194 12.06 -6.98 22.68
CA THR A 194 12.19 -5.51 22.63
C THR A 194 11.38 -4.89 21.47
N ALA A 195 11.53 -5.45 20.26
CA ALA A 195 10.80 -4.95 19.09
C ALA A 195 9.28 -5.11 19.25
N ILE A 196 8.83 -6.25 19.76
CA ILE A 196 7.41 -6.52 20.00
C ILE A 196 6.84 -5.61 21.10
N GLN A 197 7.60 -5.35 22.16
CA GLN A 197 7.18 -4.42 23.23
C GLN A 197 7.06 -2.99 22.68
N ALA A 198 8.02 -2.54 21.87
CA ALA A 198 7.95 -1.24 21.22
C ALA A 198 6.70 -1.12 20.31
N ALA A 199 6.49 -2.09 19.43
CA ALA A 199 5.32 -2.12 18.55
C ALA A 199 4.00 -2.12 19.35
N PHE A 200 3.90 -2.94 20.41
CA PHE A 200 2.73 -2.96 21.28
C PHE A 200 2.47 -1.61 21.96
N LYS A 201 3.52 -0.96 22.47
CA LYS A 201 3.38 0.36 23.11
C LYS A 201 2.91 1.41 22.12
N VAL A 202 3.50 1.45 20.92
CA VAL A 202 3.14 2.41 19.87
C VAL A 202 1.68 2.23 19.43
N SER A 203 1.24 0.99 19.23
CA SER A 203 -0.13 0.71 18.75
C SER A 203 -1.21 0.88 19.83
N SER A 204 -0.89 0.57 21.10
CA SER A 204 -1.88 0.54 22.19
C SER A 204 -1.80 1.71 23.17
N GLY A 205 -0.69 2.42 23.21
CA GLY A 205 -0.39 3.39 24.29
C GLY A 205 -0.16 2.75 25.66
N LEU A 206 -0.02 1.42 25.73
CA LEU A 206 0.05 0.67 26.99
C LEU A 206 1.38 -0.09 27.12
N ASN A 207 1.71 -0.47 28.35
CA ASN A 207 2.83 -1.34 28.65
C ASN A 207 2.32 -2.77 28.90
N MET A 208 2.96 -3.79 28.31
CA MET A 208 2.58 -5.19 28.50
C MET A 208 2.52 -5.62 29.96
N LYS A 209 3.40 -5.07 30.83
CA LYS A 209 3.36 -5.34 32.27
C LYS A 209 2.03 -4.88 32.91
N LYS A 210 1.48 -3.74 32.48
CA LYS A 210 0.16 -3.26 32.95
C LYS A 210 -0.99 -4.16 32.49
N MET A 211 -0.81 -4.80 31.32
CA MET A 211 -1.76 -5.75 30.76
C MET A 211 -1.57 -7.17 31.28
N ASN A 212 -0.61 -7.39 32.17
CA ASN A 212 -0.25 -8.71 32.71
C ASN A 212 -0.02 -9.75 31.61
N THR A 213 0.66 -9.34 30.53
CA THR A 213 0.96 -10.16 29.37
C THR A 213 2.47 -10.12 29.02
N THR A 214 2.90 -11.02 28.17
CA THR A 214 4.28 -11.13 27.67
C THR A 214 4.27 -11.06 26.14
N SER A 215 5.42 -10.75 25.52
CA SER A 215 5.57 -10.76 24.07
C SER A 215 5.21 -12.12 23.47
N LYS A 216 5.56 -13.22 24.12
CA LYS A 216 5.19 -14.56 23.69
C LYS A 216 3.66 -14.76 23.64
N ASN A 217 2.95 -14.34 24.69
CA ASN A 217 1.49 -14.44 24.74
C ASN A 217 0.85 -13.54 23.68
N TYR A 218 1.45 -12.35 23.47
CA TYR A 218 0.98 -11.41 22.45
C TYR A 218 1.16 -12.00 21.05
N ILE A 219 2.31 -12.58 20.70
CA ILE A 219 2.54 -13.28 19.42
C ILE A 219 1.50 -14.40 19.23
N CYS A 220 1.27 -15.22 20.26
CA CYS A 220 0.29 -16.30 20.21
C CYS A 220 -1.15 -15.78 19.96
N MET A 221 -1.50 -14.66 20.57
CA MET A 221 -2.78 -13.98 20.32
C MET A 221 -2.87 -13.48 18.86
N MET A 222 -1.76 -12.96 18.29
CA MET A 222 -1.70 -12.50 16.92
C MET A 222 -1.92 -13.65 15.91
N ASP A 223 -1.40 -14.84 16.16
CA ASP A 223 -1.64 -16.02 15.33
C ASP A 223 -3.14 -16.39 15.25
N ASN A 224 -3.86 -16.28 16.36
CA ASN A 224 -5.31 -16.48 16.40
C ASN A 224 -6.04 -15.40 15.59
N LEU A 225 -5.68 -14.12 15.79
CA LEU A 225 -6.29 -13.01 15.07
C LEU A 225 -6.04 -13.06 13.55
N ILE A 226 -4.88 -13.55 13.10
CA ILE A 226 -4.63 -13.79 11.66
C ILE A 226 -5.65 -14.81 11.10
N SER A 227 -6.01 -15.83 11.87
CA SER A 227 -7.01 -16.80 11.46
C SER A 227 -8.41 -16.16 11.37
N ASP A 228 -8.76 -15.26 12.29
CA ASP A 228 -10.01 -14.52 12.29
C ASP A 228 -10.05 -13.50 11.12
N ILE A 229 -8.96 -12.79 10.84
CA ILE A 229 -8.83 -11.87 9.69
C ILE A 229 -9.05 -12.60 8.36
N LYS A 230 -8.67 -13.89 8.26
CA LYS A 230 -8.96 -14.71 7.06
C LYS A 230 -10.45 -14.94 6.87
N GLN A 231 -11.23 -14.96 7.92
CA GLN A 231 -12.68 -15.20 7.92
C GLN A 231 -13.49 -13.90 7.78
N ASP A 232 -13.00 -12.78 8.35
CA ASP A 232 -13.67 -11.48 8.28
C ASP A 232 -13.29 -10.70 7.03
N GLN A 233 -14.25 -10.55 6.13
CA GLN A 233 -14.04 -10.10 4.76
C GLN A 233 -14.33 -8.62 4.52
N GLY A 234 -15.02 -7.96 5.47
CA GLY A 234 -15.45 -6.56 5.34
C GLY A 234 -14.41 -5.52 5.77
N SER A 235 -13.54 -5.87 6.71
CA SER A 235 -12.65 -4.90 7.37
C SER A 235 -11.29 -4.69 6.68
N ARG A 236 -10.94 -5.51 5.67
CA ARG A 236 -9.60 -5.48 5.03
C ARG A 236 -9.23 -4.16 4.34
N MET A 237 -10.22 -3.41 3.87
CA MET A 237 -10.00 -2.11 3.20
C MET A 237 -9.80 -0.93 4.17
N LEU A 238 -10.13 -1.08 5.46
CA LEU A 238 -10.22 0.05 6.40
C LEU A 238 -8.90 0.41 7.09
N TYR A 239 -7.85 -0.40 6.98
CA TYR A 239 -6.59 -0.18 7.69
C TYR A 239 -5.51 0.35 6.75
N PHE A 240 -5.02 1.56 7.00
CA PHE A 240 -3.87 2.16 6.31
C PHE A 240 -2.56 1.47 6.68
N HIS A 241 -2.43 1.01 7.93
CA HIS A 241 -1.31 0.19 8.38
C HIS A 241 -1.66 -1.30 8.28
N PRO A 242 -0.67 -2.20 8.12
CA PRO A 242 -0.95 -3.63 8.26
C PRO A 242 -1.52 -3.84 9.65
N ALA A 243 -2.55 -4.70 9.75
CA ALA A 243 -3.05 -5.08 11.05
C ALA A 243 -1.88 -5.59 11.91
N ASP A 244 -1.80 -5.16 13.16
CA ASP A 244 -0.72 -5.52 14.09
C ASP A 244 -0.38 -7.03 14.07
N PRO A 245 -1.37 -7.95 13.98
CA PRO A 245 -1.08 -9.38 13.89
C PRO A 245 -0.14 -9.76 12.74
N VAL A 246 -0.38 -9.21 11.55
CA VAL A 246 0.44 -9.50 10.36
C VAL A 246 1.84 -8.91 10.51
N ARG A 247 1.94 -7.72 11.06
CA ARG A 247 3.20 -7.01 11.30
C ARG A 247 4.07 -7.73 12.34
N VAL A 248 3.47 -8.11 13.47
CA VAL A 248 4.14 -8.89 14.54
C VAL A 248 4.65 -10.23 14.01
N LYS A 249 3.85 -10.95 13.23
CA LYS A 249 4.27 -12.22 12.64
C LYS A 249 5.38 -12.06 11.61
N ALA A 250 5.34 -10.99 10.81
CA ALA A 250 6.41 -10.67 9.87
C ALA A 250 7.74 -10.36 10.57
N MET A 251 7.69 -9.66 11.72
CA MET A 251 8.86 -9.43 12.57
C MET A 251 9.44 -10.75 13.11
N GLU A 252 8.59 -11.65 13.59
CA GLU A 252 9.02 -12.96 14.07
C GLU A 252 9.70 -13.77 12.97
N LEU A 253 9.10 -13.87 11.78
CA LEU A 253 9.67 -14.57 10.62
C LEU A 253 11.05 -14.02 10.24
N PHE A 254 11.17 -12.69 10.17
CA PHE A 254 12.45 -12.07 9.82
C PHE A 254 13.50 -12.24 10.91
N TYR A 255 13.12 -12.14 12.19
CA TYR A 255 14.05 -12.30 13.32
C TYR A 255 14.74 -13.66 13.29
N HIS A 256 14.01 -14.74 12.95
CA HIS A 256 14.55 -16.11 12.89
C HIS A 256 15.16 -16.48 11.53
N SER A 257 15.17 -15.55 10.56
CA SER A 257 15.65 -15.81 9.21
C SER A 257 17.18 -15.92 9.11
N ARG A 258 17.63 -16.69 8.11
CA ARG A 258 19.05 -16.77 7.75
C ARG A 258 19.59 -15.43 7.25
N THR A 259 18.76 -14.64 6.55
CA THR A 259 19.11 -13.31 6.07
C THR A 259 19.53 -12.39 7.20
N ARG A 260 18.72 -12.29 8.27
CA ARG A 260 19.06 -11.50 9.46
C ARG A 260 20.33 -12.03 10.16
N GLN A 261 20.42 -13.33 10.39
CA GLN A 261 21.58 -13.91 11.09
C GLN A 261 22.88 -13.63 10.35
N ARG A 262 22.89 -13.76 9.04
CA ARG A 262 24.07 -13.47 8.23
C ARG A 262 24.45 -11.99 8.22
N PHE A 263 23.45 -11.09 8.25
CA PHE A 263 23.71 -9.65 8.38
C PHE A 263 24.44 -9.36 9.71
N ILE A 264 23.93 -9.87 10.83
CA ILE A 264 24.52 -9.69 12.16
C ILE A 264 25.93 -10.27 12.22
N ASP A 265 26.15 -11.44 11.61
CA ASP A 265 27.46 -12.10 11.53
C ASP A 265 28.43 -11.42 10.53
N ASN A 266 28.06 -10.34 9.87
CA ASN A 266 28.83 -9.70 8.78
C ASN A 266 29.24 -10.66 7.64
N LYS A 267 28.42 -11.66 7.33
CA LYS A 267 28.70 -12.71 6.32
C LYS A 267 28.07 -12.43 4.94
N GLY A 268 27.52 -11.24 4.73
CA GLY A 268 26.77 -10.89 3.53
C GLY A 268 25.38 -11.54 3.48
N CYS A 269 24.45 -10.98 2.68
CA CYS A 269 23.13 -11.58 2.50
C CYS A 269 23.13 -12.71 1.50
N ILE A 270 22.15 -13.59 1.66
CA ILE A 270 21.77 -14.62 0.68
C ILE A 270 20.27 -14.51 0.42
N GLU A 271 19.82 -14.94 -0.72
CA GLU A 271 18.40 -15.23 -0.90
C GLU A 271 17.96 -16.28 0.12
N ASP A 272 16.89 -15.97 0.83
CA ASP A 272 16.28 -16.84 1.82
C ASP A 272 14.87 -17.22 1.33
N ASP A 273 14.83 -18.33 0.59
CA ASP A 273 13.60 -18.82 -0.03
C ASP A 273 12.51 -19.12 1.01
N GLU A 274 12.90 -19.61 2.18
CA GLU A 274 11.99 -19.90 3.28
C GLU A 274 11.37 -18.60 3.84
N LEU A 275 12.17 -17.58 4.09
CA LEU A 275 11.68 -16.26 4.50
C LEU A 275 10.75 -15.67 3.43
N THR A 276 11.14 -15.76 2.16
CA THR A 276 10.35 -15.23 1.04
C THR A 276 9.02 -15.93 0.92
N LEU A 277 8.98 -17.26 0.99
CA LEU A 277 7.76 -18.06 0.92
C LEU A 277 6.83 -17.75 2.10
N ASN A 278 7.33 -17.81 3.33
CA ASN A 278 6.54 -17.60 4.54
C ASN A 278 6.01 -16.15 4.63
N THR A 279 6.85 -15.18 4.24
CA THR A 279 6.40 -13.78 4.13
C THR A 279 5.32 -13.63 3.05
N GLY A 280 5.45 -14.28 1.90
CA GLY A 280 4.45 -14.27 0.83
C GLY A 280 3.10 -14.82 1.27
N VAL A 281 3.08 -15.95 2.00
CA VAL A 281 1.85 -16.53 2.58
C VAL A 281 1.21 -15.57 3.58
N LEU A 282 2.01 -14.90 4.40
CA LEU A 282 1.52 -13.92 5.37
C LEU A 282 0.93 -12.67 4.68
N ILE A 283 1.62 -12.14 3.69
CA ILE A 283 1.23 -10.97 2.90
C ILE A 283 -0.07 -11.23 2.11
N ASP A 284 -0.31 -12.47 1.68
CA ASP A 284 -1.53 -12.83 0.95
C ASP A 284 -2.82 -12.50 1.74
N ASN A 285 -2.73 -12.44 3.06
CA ASN A 285 -3.84 -12.01 3.92
C ASN A 285 -4.13 -10.50 3.84
N LEU A 286 -3.18 -9.69 3.36
CA LEU A 286 -3.33 -8.23 3.19
C LEU A 286 -3.88 -7.85 1.82
N ARG A 287 -3.90 -8.78 0.85
CA ARG A 287 -4.36 -8.52 -0.51
C ARG A 287 -5.87 -8.44 -0.56
N LEU A 288 -6.37 -7.38 -1.21
CA LEU A 288 -7.77 -7.32 -1.58
C LEU A 288 -8.04 -8.36 -2.66
N LYS A 289 -8.93 -9.31 -2.38
CA LYS A 289 -9.41 -10.34 -3.31
C LYS A 289 -10.80 -10.80 -2.88
N PRO A 290 -11.64 -11.32 -3.80
CA PRO A 290 -12.90 -11.93 -3.44
C PRO A 290 -12.68 -13.10 -2.47
N THR A 291 -13.48 -13.19 -1.45
CA THR A 291 -13.34 -14.21 -0.38
C THR A 291 -14.66 -14.92 -0.08
N THR A 292 -15.81 -14.34 -0.50
CA THR A 292 -17.14 -14.99 -0.45
C THR A 292 -17.57 -15.44 -1.81
N GLU A 293 -18.54 -16.38 -1.85
CA GLU A 293 -19.22 -16.77 -3.09
C GLU A 293 -19.84 -15.56 -3.79
N LEU A 294 -20.46 -14.66 -3.03
CA LEU A 294 -21.03 -13.42 -3.57
C LEU A 294 -19.95 -12.53 -4.21
N GLN A 295 -18.91 -12.21 -3.49
CA GLN A 295 -17.84 -11.35 -4.01
C GLN A 295 -17.17 -11.95 -5.24
N GLN A 296 -16.97 -13.26 -5.26
CA GLN A 296 -16.42 -13.96 -6.43
C GLN A 296 -17.39 -13.88 -7.62
N ALA A 297 -18.68 -14.11 -7.38
CA ALA A 297 -19.70 -14.01 -8.43
C ALA A 297 -19.82 -12.57 -8.97
N GLU A 298 -19.78 -11.55 -8.10
CA GLU A 298 -19.79 -10.14 -8.50
C GLU A 298 -18.56 -9.79 -9.32
N PHE A 299 -17.37 -10.22 -8.88
CA PHE A 299 -16.11 -9.98 -9.59
C PHE A 299 -16.10 -10.66 -10.97
N ASP A 300 -16.44 -11.95 -11.02
CA ASP A 300 -16.49 -12.73 -12.26
C ASP A 300 -17.51 -12.15 -13.24
N PHE A 301 -18.66 -11.70 -12.72
CA PHE A 301 -19.71 -11.06 -13.50
C PHE A 301 -19.22 -9.73 -14.09
N LEU A 302 -18.69 -8.82 -13.26
CA LEU A 302 -18.24 -7.51 -13.72
C LEU A 302 -17.08 -7.63 -14.72
N MET A 303 -16.15 -8.56 -14.49
CA MET A 303 -15.03 -8.80 -15.38
C MET A 303 -15.49 -9.35 -16.73
N SER A 304 -16.31 -10.39 -16.73
CA SER A 304 -16.77 -11.04 -17.96
C SER A 304 -17.79 -10.19 -18.74
N ALA A 305 -18.77 -9.59 -18.07
CA ALA A 305 -19.74 -8.69 -18.69
C ALA A 305 -19.07 -7.44 -19.27
N GLY A 306 -18.14 -6.83 -18.51
CA GLY A 306 -17.35 -5.70 -18.98
C GLY A 306 -16.51 -6.06 -20.22
N TYR A 307 -15.87 -7.22 -20.20
CA TYR A 307 -15.13 -7.74 -21.37
C TYR A 307 -16.06 -7.85 -22.60
N LEU A 308 -17.21 -8.51 -22.46
CA LEU A 308 -18.16 -8.72 -23.57
C LEU A 308 -18.74 -7.41 -24.12
N ILE A 309 -18.97 -6.39 -23.27
CA ILE A 309 -19.35 -5.05 -23.73
C ILE A 309 -18.26 -4.46 -24.62
N MET A 310 -16.99 -4.64 -24.28
CA MET A 310 -15.85 -4.01 -24.97
C MET A 310 -15.37 -4.76 -26.23
N THR A 311 -15.81 -6.00 -26.47
CA THR A 311 -15.38 -6.79 -27.65
C THR A 311 -16.12 -6.47 -28.95
N GLY A 312 -17.05 -5.51 -28.97
CA GLY A 312 -17.80 -5.10 -30.15
C GLY A 312 -16.99 -4.29 -31.16
N GLU A 313 -17.67 -3.81 -32.22
CA GLU A 313 -17.08 -3.04 -33.34
C GLU A 313 -16.33 -1.78 -32.94
N SER A 314 -16.66 -1.17 -31.79
CA SER A 314 -15.94 -0.01 -31.26
C SER A 314 -14.58 -0.39 -30.64
N GLY A 315 -14.34 -1.68 -30.41
CA GLY A 315 -13.08 -2.23 -29.94
C GLY A 315 -12.69 -1.81 -28.52
N TRP A 316 -11.61 -2.45 -28.04
CA TRP A 316 -10.93 -2.04 -26.83
C TRP A 316 -10.26 -0.68 -27.05
N ASN A 317 -10.48 0.24 -26.11
CA ASN A 317 -9.70 1.46 -26.01
C ASN A 317 -9.21 1.66 -24.57
N ASP A 318 -8.22 2.52 -24.40
CA ASP A 318 -7.60 2.76 -23.10
C ASP A 318 -8.56 3.32 -22.05
N GLU A 319 -9.52 4.18 -22.46
CA GLU A 319 -10.49 4.78 -21.53
C GLU A 319 -11.47 3.74 -20.98
N LYS A 320 -11.99 2.83 -21.84
CA LYS A 320 -12.86 1.74 -21.42
C LYS A 320 -12.13 0.71 -20.58
N SER A 321 -10.91 0.34 -21.00
CA SER A 321 -10.05 -0.55 -20.26
C SER A 321 -9.76 -0.01 -18.86
N TYR A 322 -9.41 1.26 -18.77
CA TYR A 322 -9.20 1.95 -17.49
C TYR A 322 -10.47 1.96 -16.63
N CYS A 323 -11.63 2.24 -17.22
CA CYS A 323 -12.91 2.24 -16.52
C CYS A 323 -13.23 0.85 -15.92
N LEU A 324 -13.07 -0.22 -16.72
CA LEU A 324 -13.30 -1.59 -16.25
C LEU A 324 -12.31 -1.97 -15.13
N VAL A 325 -11.03 -1.70 -15.32
CA VAL A 325 -10.01 -1.96 -14.30
C VAL A 325 -10.32 -1.20 -13.00
N ASN A 326 -10.83 0.02 -13.09
CA ASN A 326 -11.21 0.81 -11.92
C ASN A 326 -12.46 0.24 -11.21
N ILE A 327 -13.44 -0.28 -11.94
CA ILE A 327 -14.59 -1.01 -11.36
C ILE A 327 -14.12 -2.26 -10.62
N LEU A 328 -13.28 -3.07 -11.25
CA LEU A 328 -12.76 -4.32 -10.69
C LEU A 328 -11.82 -4.11 -9.49
N ALA A 329 -11.23 -2.92 -9.36
CA ALA A 329 -10.36 -2.56 -8.25
C ALA A 329 -11.10 -2.51 -6.89
N GLY A 330 -12.43 -2.43 -6.87
CA GLY A 330 -13.22 -2.61 -5.66
C GLY A 330 -13.20 -4.04 -5.11
N TYR A 331 -12.78 -5.02 -5.91
CA TYR A 331 -12.77 -6.45 -5.58
C TYR A 331 -11.38 -7.07 -5.54
N HIS A 332 -10.42 -6.52 -6.28
CA HIS A 332 -9.08 -7.08 -6.38
C HIS A 332 -8.01 -6.00 -6.47
N TYR A 333 -6.89 -6.16 -5.75
CA TYR A 333 -5.80 -5.16 -5.68
C TYR A 333 -5.03 -4.96 -7.00
N ARG A 334 -5.04 -5.95 -7.91
CA ARG A 334 -4.41 -5.91 -9.24
C ARG A 334 -5.31 -6.49 -10.33
N PRO A 335 -6.47 -5.88 -10.62
CA PRO A 335 -7.45 -6.47 -11.53
C PRO A 335 -6.97 -6.51 -12.98
N LYS A 336 -6.09 -5.58 -13.39
CA LYS A 336 -5.57 -5.55 -14.76
C LYS A 336 -4.78 -6.82 -15.10
N ILE A 337 -3.99 -7.34 -14.19
CA ILE A 337 -3.22 -8.58 -14.44
C ILE A 337 -4.16 -9.77 -14.67
N LEU A 338 -5.26 -9.84 -13.91
CA LEU A 338 -6.25 -10.90 -14.08
C LEU A 338 -6.98 -10.75 -15.41
N LEU A 339 -7.38 -9.54 -15.76
CA LEU A 339 -8.03 -9.24 -17.03
C LEU A 339 -7.12 -9.61 -18.20
N ASP A 340 -5.86 -9.20 -18.20
CA ASP A 340 -4.88 -9.49 -19.27
C ASP A 340 -4.64 -11.00 -19.43
N ASN A 341 -4.68 -11.78 -18.35
CA ASN A 341 -4.51 -13.23 -18.38
C ASN A 341 -5.76 -14.00 -18.84
N CYS A 342 -6.94 -13.39 -18.78
CA CYS A 342 -8.22 -14.03 -19.07
C CYS A 342 -8.79 -13.64 -20.46
N LEU A 343 -8.05 -12.96 -21.32
CA LEU A 343 -8.50 -12.45 -22.63
C LEU A 343 -8.84 -13.56 -23.64
N ASN A 344 -9.76 -14.45 -23.28
CA ASN A 344 -10.31 -15.48 -24.15
C ASN A 344 -11.83 -15.37 -24.14
N GLU A 345 -12.43 -15.07 -25.30
CA GLU A 345 -13.87 -14.83 -25.46
C GLU A 345 -14.74 -15.99 -24.94
N LYS A 346 -14.34 -17.22 -25.22
CA LYS A 346 -15.08 -18.41 -24.73
C LYS A 346 -15.06 -18.47 -23.20
N THR A 347 -13.88 -18.27 -22.60
CA THR A 347 -13.75 -18.30 -21.12
C THR A 347 -14.58 -17.20 -20.48
N MET A 348 -14.59 -16.00 -21.06
CA MET A 348 -15.38 -14.87 -20.57
C MET A 348 -16.88 -15.11 -20.75
N SER A 349 -17.31 -15.69 -21.86
CA SER A 349 -18.71 -16.03 -22.10
C SER A 349 -19.20 -17.09 -21.09
N ASP A 350 -18.42 -18.14 -20.86
CA ASP A 350 -18.76 -19.20 -19.89
C ASP A 350 -18.78 -18.64 -18.44
N MET A 351 -17.89 -17.72 -18.12
CA MET A 351 -17.83 -17.03 -16.81
C MET A 351 -19.07 -16.13 -16.63
N PHE A 352 -19.45 -15.38 -17.66
CA PHE A 352 -20.63 -14.52 -17.66
C PHE A 352 -21.92 -15.32 -17.42
N GLU A 353 -22.11 -16.44 -18.14
CA GLU A 353 -23.29 -17.29 -17.98
C GLU A 353 -23.40 -17.84 -16.54
N ARG A 354 -22.30 -18.33 -15.98
CA ARG A 354 -22.28 -18.87 -14.61
C ARG A 354 -22.52 -17.80 -13.55
N SER A 355 -21.81 -16.69 -13.62
CA SER A 355 -21.87 -15.63 -12.60
C SER A 355 -23.21 -14.89 -12.64
N SER A 356 -23.76 -14.60 -13.84
CA SER A 356 -25.08 -13.99 -13.98
C SER A 356 -26.19 -14.86 -13.41
N LEU A 357 -26.11 -16.19 -13.59
CA LEU A 357 -27.07 -17.13 -13.02
C LEU A 357 -27.02 -17.10 -11.48
N VAL A 358 -25.82 -17.16 -10.88
CA VAL A 358 -25.65 -17.10 -9.43
C VAL A 358 -26.25 -15.82 -8.85
N ILE A 359 -25.97 -14.67 -9.47
CA ILE A 359 -26.51 -13.36 -9.05
C ILE A 359 -28.04 -13.33 -9.18
N ALA A 360 -28.58 -13.75 -10.34
CA ALA A 360 -30.00 -13.70 -10.61
C ALA A 360 -30.85 -14.66 -9.76
N GLU A 361 -30.24 -15.74 -9.21
CA GLU A 361 -30.95 -16.73 -8.40
C GLU A 361 -30.76 -16.54 -6.91
N ARG A 362 -29.54 -16.15 -6.46
CA ARG A 362 -29.20 -16.11 -5.04
C ARG A 362 -29.03 -14.70 -4.50
N TYR A 363 -28.69 -13.73 -5.34
CA TYR A 363 -28.31 -12.38 -4.92
C TYR A 363 -29.02 -11.28 -5.72
N THR A 364 -30.32 -11.45 -5.96
CA THR A 364 -31.13 -10.55 -6.79
C THR A 364 -31.10 -9.08 -6.36
N SER A 365 -30.91 -8.82 -5.05
CA SER A 365 -30.78 -7.45 -4.54
C SER A 365 -29.55 -6.70 -5.06
N ARG A 366 -28.53 -7.42 -5.58
CA ARG A 366 -27.31 -6.85 -6.12
C ARG A 366 -27.39 -6.56 -7.63
N ALA A 367 -28.42 -7.09 -8.31
CA ALA A 367 -28.52 -7.04 -9.76
C ALA A 367 -28.50 -5.60 -10.33
N ASN A 368 -29.26 -4.69 -9.73
CA ASN A 368 -29.32 -3.29 -10.19
C ASN A 368 -28.00 -2.56 -9.98
N ASP A 369 -27.35 -2.75 -8.82
CA ASP A 369 -26.07 -2.11 -8.51
C ASP A 369 -24.96 -2.57 -9.45
N LEU A 370 -24.90 -3.88 -9.75
CA LEU A 370 -23.91 -4.46 -10.65
C LEU A 370 -24.14 -4.01 -12.10
N PHE A 371 -25.40 -3.96 -12.52
CA PHE A 371 -25.75 -3.43 -13.84
C PHE A 371 -25.34 -1.95 -13.98
N ALA A 372 -25.68 -1.13 -13.00
CA ALA A 372 -25.34 0.30 -12.99
C ALA A 372 -23.83 0.54 -13.06
N GLN A 373 -23.01 -0.31 -12.44
CA GLN A 373 -21.55 -0.20 -12.52
C GLN A 373 -20.99 -0.42 -13.94
N LEU A 374 -21.68 -1.19 -14.80
CA LEU A 374 -21.22 -1.47 -16.16
C LEU A 374 -21.60 -0.38 -17.18
N VAL A 375 -22.69 0.35 -16.92
CA VAL A 375 -23.18 1.38 -17.87
C VAL A 375 -22.13 2.46 -18.21
N PRO A 376 -21.28 2.95 -17.29
CA PRO A 376 -20.23 3.93 -17.62
C PRO A 376 -19.24 3.45 -18.69
N LEU A 377 -19.08 2.14 -18.91
CA LEU A 377 -18.19 1.61 -19.94
C LEU A 377 -18.57 2.07 -21.35
N ILE A 378 -19.86 2.08 -21.67
CA ILE A 378 -20.34 2.50 -23.01
C ILE A 378 -20.24 4.03 -23.21
N ALA A 379 -20.18 4.79 -22.12
CA ALA A 379 -20.08 6.24 -22.15
C ALA A 379 -18.64 6.77 -22.29
N ARG A 380 -17.63 5.89 -22.31
CA ARG A 380 -16.19 6.25 -22.40
C ARG A 380 -15.63 6.24 -23.82
N GLY A 381 -16.44 6.02 -24.82
CA GLY A 381 -16.04 6.07 -26.24
C GLY A 381 -16.47 7.37 -26.93
N ASP A 382 -16.03 7.56 -28.19
CA ASP A 382 -16.47 8.69 -29.02
C ASP A 382 -17.94 8.57 -29.43
N LYS A 383 -18.44 7.34 -29.49
CA LYS A 383 -19.83 7.01 -29.81
C LYS A 383 -20.25 5.75 -29.06
N ILE A 384 -21.52 5.66 -28.74
CA ILE A 384 -22.14 4.44 -28.23
C ILE A 384 -22.46 3.53 -29.42
N SER A 385 -21.98 2.31 -29.44
CA SER A 385 -22.26 1.35 -30.51
C SER A 385 -23.54 0.57 -30.26
N LYS A 386 -24.13 0.04 -31.36
CA LYS A 386 -25.31 -0.84 -31.26
C LYS A 386 -24.99 -2.10 -30.44
N HIS A 387 -23.81 -2.69 -30.65
CA HIS A 387 -23.36 -3.86 -29.91
C HIS A 387 -23.33 -3.61 -28.38
N GLU A 388 -22.80 -2.49 -27.94
CA GLU A 388 -22.76 -2.14 -26.51
C GLU A 388 -24.14 -2.01 -25.90
N MET A 389 -25.08 -1.40 -26.64
CA MET A 389 -26.48 -1.32 -26.20
C MET A 389 -27.16 -2.68 -26.14
N ASP A 390 -26.98 -3.51 -27.18
CA ASP A 390 -27.53 -4.87 -27.23
C ASP A 390 -26.98 -5.73 -26.10
N MET A 391 -25.69 -5.58 -25.78
CA MET A 391 -25.07 -6.26 -24.64
C MET A 391 -25.63 -5.81 -23.29
N LEU A 392 -25.84 -4.50 -23.06
CA LEU A 392 -26.46 -4.04 -21.82
C LEU A 392 -27.89 -4.61 -21.66
N PHE A 393 -28.70 -4.65 -22.71
CA PHE A 393 -30.03 -5.29 -22.64
C PHE A 393 -29.95 -6.80 -22.41
N CYS A 394 -28.96 -7.47 -23.01
CA CYS A 394 -28.69 -8.89 -22.72
C CYS A 394 -28.34 -9.10 -21.25
N ILE A 395 -27.47 -8.28 -20.68
CA ILE A 395 -27.08 -8.30 -19.27
C ILE A 395 -28.30 -8.06 -18.37
N ALA A 396 -29.09 -7.01 -18.63
CA ALA A 396 -30.32 -6.71 -17.87
C ALA A 396 -31.27 -7.92 -17.85
N LYS A 397 -31.49 -8.54 -19.01
CA LYS A 397 -32.32 -9.74 -19.14
C LYS A 397 -31.79 -10.92 -18.32
N LYS A 398 -30.47 -11.16 -18.36
CA LYS A 398 -29.82 -12.24 -17.56
C LYS A 398 -29.96 -12.01 -16.06
N LEU A 399 -29.86 -10.76 -15.62
CA LEU A 399 -30.07 -10.35 -14.24
C LEU A 399 -31.54 -10.24 -13.81
N LYS A 400 -32.49 -10.52 -14.72
CA LYS A 400 -33.94 -10.38 -14.50
C LYS A 400 -34.37 -8.94 -14.14
N ILE A 401 -33.65 -7.94 -14.66
CA ILE A 401 -34.01 -6.52 -14.51
C ILE A 401 -35.08 -6.17 -15.55
N PRO A 402 -36.22 -5.56 -15.16
CA PRO A 402 -37.23 -5.09 -16.11
C PRO A 402 -36.63 -4.11 -17.11
N GLU A 403 -37.07 -4.19 -18.37
CA GLU A 403 -36.50 -3.37 -19.47
C GLU A 403 -36.65 -1.86 -19.24
N ASP A 404 -37.79 -1.42 -18.74
CA ASP A 404 -38.06 -0.02 -18.38
C ASP A 404 -37.12 0.49 -17.29
N ALA A 405 -36.83 -0.34 -16.28
CA ALA A 405 -35.86 -0.02 -15.24
C ALA A 405 -34.42 0.04 -15.80
N ALA A 406 -34.04 -0.89 -16.67
CA ALA A 406 -32.75 -0.87 -17.33
C ALA A 406 -32.58 0.38 -18.20
N VAL A 407 -33.59 0.75 -19.02
CA VAL A 407 -33.59 1.99 -19.81
C VAL A 407 -33.41 3.21 -18.91
N GLY A 408 -34.15 3.28 -17.80
CA GLY A 408 -34.04 4.39 -16.84
C GLY A 408 -32.60 4.54 -16.31
N MET A 409 -32.00 3.48 -15.84
CA MET A 409 -30.62 3.48 -15.33
C MET A 409 -29.60 3.86 -16.42
N ILE A 410 -29.76 3.35 -17.65
CA ILE A 410 -28.85 3.67 -18.76
C ILE A 410 -28.92 5.16 -19.07
N LEU A 411 -30.11 5.73 -19.22
CA LEU A 411 -30.29 7.14 -19.57
C LEU A 411 -29.76 8.09 -18.49
N GLU A 412 -29.98 7.77 -17.23
CA GLU A 412 -29.49 8.57 -16.12
C GLU A 412 -27.92 8.58 -16.06
N ILE A 413 -27.29 7.43 -16.19
CA ILE A 413 -25.83 7.32 -16.14
C ILE A 413 -25.17 7.91 -17.40
N ILE A 414 -25.74 7.70 -18.59
CA ILE A 414 -25.22 8.29 -19.84
C ILE A 414 -25.23 9.82 -19.77
N LYS A 415 -26.30 10.42 -19.24
CA LYS A 415 -26.40 11.86 -19.05
C LYS A 415 -25.19 12.45 -18.31
N ASP A 416 -24.71 11.77 -17.33
CA ASP A 416 -23.61 12.26 -16.47
C ASP A 416 -22.20 11.93 -17.04
N HIS A 417 -22.06 10.87 -17.82
CA HIS A 417 -20.77 10.36 -18.26
C HIS A 417 -20.48 10.53 -19.75
N PHE A 418 -21.50 10.58 -20.61
CA PHE A 418 -21.29 10.69 -22.04
C PHE A 418 -20.84 12.12 -22.44
N LYS A 419 -19.63 12.18 -23.00
CA LYS A 419 -19.06 13.42 -23.56
C LYS A 419 -18.88 13.21 -25.05
N PRO A 420 -19.88 13.62 -25.90
CA PRO A 420 -19.76 13.45 -27.32
C PRO A 420 -18.59 14.29 -27.85
N ARG A 421 -17.57 13.60 -28.36
CA ARG A 421 -16.46 14.24 -29.05
C ARG A 421 -16.85 14.50 -30.48
N GLY A 422 -16.79 15.73 -30.95
CA GLY A 422 -17.10 16.12 -32.32
C GLY A 422 -18.33 17.05 -32.52
N ILE A 423 -18.98 17.48 -31.44
CA ILE A 423 -20.01 18.51 -31.50
C ILE A 423 -19.43 19.94 -31.32
N VAL A 424 -18.14 20.00 -30.91
CA VAL A 424 -17.43 21.28 -30.79
C VAL A 424 -16.52 21.44 -32.01
N GLN A 425 -17.09 21.86 -33.10
CA GLN A 425 -16.37 22.55 -34.17
C GLN A 425 -16.79 24.01 -34.22
#